data_05c6603e2ec608a4fa70654d3a24bef4
#
_entry.id   05c6603e2ec608a4fa70654d3a24bef4
#
_cell.length_a   1.000
_cell.length_b   1.000
_cell.length_c   1.000
_cell.angle_alpha   90.00
_cell.angle_beta   90.00
_cell.angle_gamma   90.00
#
_symmetry.space_group_name_H-M   'P 1'
#
loop_
_entity.id
_entity.type
_entity.pdbx_description
1 polymer ?
#
loop_
_entity_poly.entity_id
_entity_poly.type
_entity_poly.pdbx_seq_one_letter_code
_entity_poly.pdbx_strand_id
1 'polypeptide(L)'
;MAKEIKRGGAGERKSENGSNPYFNLDAEKAFFDEVDEEVRNEKFKELVNKYGGFILAVVIAGLAFAVGYEKVGEWRVSQAEQSNIRYVQAVTPGTDYENNIAELESIVNTESGLYKDIARLQIANILLDNNQTTKALDVLSRIYQDNTVSEKIREIAAVKLATYKIDSASYAEIESMLGPIVRKGGAWAPMAKELLAMSAIQNKDMAKAKALYEELLAGGNISEEFRARINDMLASINEAQQDRNKN
;
A
#
# COMPACT_ATOMS: atom_id res chain seq x y z
N MET A 1 -33.47 -42.53 -55.21
CA MET A 1 -34.94 -42.62 -55.06
C MET A 1 -35.42 -41.23 -54.68
N ALA A 2 -35.78 -40.40 -55.65
CA ALA A 2 -37.12 -40.22 -56.25
C ALA A 2 -38.15 -39.82 -55.19
N LYS A 3 -38.60 -38.55 -55.16
CA LYS A 3 -39.73 -38.18 -55.99
C LYS A 3 -40.00 -36.66 -55.89
N GLU A 4 -39.95 -36.07 -57.02
CA GLU A 4 -40.57 -34.81 -57.45
C GLU A 4 -42.09 -34.84 -57.31
N ILE A 5 -42.72 -33.75 -56.86
CA ILE A 5 -44.07 -33.43 -57.23
C ILE A 5 -44.16 -31.93 -57.52
N LYS A 6 -44.36 -31.62 -58.81
CA LYS A 6 -44.86 -30.36 -59.39
C LYS A 6 -46.36 -30.17 -59.15
N ARG A 7 -46.78 -28.92 -59.09
CA ARG A 7 -48.00 -28.26 -59.68
C ARG A 7 -48.54 -27.22 -58.69
N GLY A 8 -48.93 -26.09 -59.01
CA GLY A 8 -49.33 -25.40 -60.25
C GLY A 8 -49.87 -24.06 -59.85
N GLY A 9 -49.65 -23.14 -60.54
CA GLY A 9 -50.17 -22.09 -61.31
C GLY A 9 -51.40 -21.39 -60.74
N ALA A 10 -51.34 -20.12 -60.83
CA ALA A 10 -52.36 -19.19 -61.32
C ALA A 10 -52.38 -17.89 -60.47
N GLY A 11 -52.36 -16.81 -61.16
CA GLY A 11 -53.07 -15.58 -60.75
C GLY A 11 -52.17 -14.34 -60.72
N GLU A 12 -51.73 -13.85 -61.88
CA GLU A 12 -51.40 -12.45 -62.06
C GLU A 12 -52.68 -11.63 -61.73
N ARG A 13 -52.61 -10.88 -60.63
CA ARG A 13 -53.45 -9.69 -60.47
C ARG A 13 -52.57 -8.47 -60.58
N LYS A 14 -52.56 -7.84 -61.75
CA LYS A 14 -52.18 -6.45 -61.91
C LYS A 14 -53.00 -5.61 -60.96
N SER A 15 -52.38 -5.15 -59.90
CA SER A 15 -52.86 -4.04 -59.11
C SER A 15 -52.36 -2.78 -59.82
N GLU A 16 -53.27 -2.11 -60.55
CA GLU A 16 -53.07 -0.75 -60.97
C GLU A 16 -52.98 0.12 -59.67
N ASN A 17 -51.78 0.46 -59.31
CA ASN A 17 -51.49 1.43 -58.26
C ASN A 17 -51.74 2.81 -58.92
N GLY A 18 -52.91 3.39 -58.70
CA GLY A 18 -53.17 4.77 -59.02
C GLY A 18 -52.24 5.67 -58.24
N SER A 19 -51.07 6.02 -58.84
CA SER A 19 -50.21 7.04 -58.34
C SER A 19 -50.96 8.37 -58.29
N ASN A 20 -51.32 8.77 -57.08
CA ASN A 20 -51.80 10.12 -56.83
C ASN A 20 -50.59 11.06 -57.10
N PRO A 21 -50.71 11.94 -58.14
CA PRO A 21 -49.55 12.74 -58.56
C PRO A 21 -49.20 13.88 -57.56
N TYR A 22 -49.90 13.95 -56.43
CA TYR A 22 -49.72 15.01 -55.41
C TYR A 22 -49.12 14.52 -54.08
N PHE A 23 -48.78 13.23 -53.95
CA PHE A 23 -48.22 12.74 -52.69
C PHE A 23 -47.07 11.77 -52.96
N ASN A 24 -45.85 12.36 -53.01
CA ASN A 24 -44.63 11.61 -53.14
C ASN A 24 -43.96 11.45 -51.75
N LEU A 25 -44.25 10.35 -51.08
CA LEU A 25 -43.76 9.98 -49.77
C LEU A 25 -42.23 9.96 -49.70
N ASP A 26 -41.54 9.67 -50.79
CA ASP A 26 -40.08 9.60 -50.85
C ASP A 26 -39.48 11.00 -50.96
N ALA A 27 -40.15 11.93 -51.66
CA ALA A 27 -39.74 13.33 -51.70
C ALA A 27 -39.98 14.06 -50.38
N GLU A 28 -41.05 13.69 -49.66
CA GLU A 28 -41.34 14.24 -48.33
C GLU A 28 -40.33 13.75 -47.26
N LYS A 29 -39.98 12.48 -47.31
CA LYS A 29 -38.91 11.94 -46.44
C LYS A 29 -37.54 12.58 -46.72
N ALA A 30 -37.16 12.70 -48.00
CA ALA A 30 -35.92 13.33 -48.41
C ALA A 30 -35.86 14.78 -47.94
N PHE A 31 -36.98 15.51 -48.01
CA PHE A 31 -37.05 16.88 -47.53
C PHE A 31 -36.96 16.99 -46.00
N PHE A 32 -37.57 16.07 -45.25
CA PHE A 32 -37.42 16.05 -43.78
C PHE A 32 -36.03 15.65 -43.36
N ASP A 33 -35.39 14.68 -44.04
CA ASP A 33 -34.01 14.29 -43.75
C ASP A 33 -33.02 15.43 -44.06
N GLU A 34 -33.24 16.19 -45.16
CA GLU A 34 -32.40 17.34 -45.52
C GLU A 34 -32.55 18.51 -44.53
N VAL A 35 -33.78 18.78 -44.09
CA VAL A 35 -34.09 19.82 -43.09
C VAL A 35 -33.55 19.45 -41.71
N ASP A 36 -33.64 18.17 -41.33
CA ASP A 36 -33.06 17.70 -40.05
C ASP A 36 -31.55 17.76 -40.07
N GLU A 37 -30.91 17.49 -41.21
CA GLU A 37 -29.45 17.55 -41.33
C GLU A 37 -28.96 19.02 -41.33
N GLU A 38 -29.68 19.95 -41.93
CA GLU A 38 -29.38 21.35 -41.96
C GLU A 38 -29.54 22.03 -40.59
N VAL A 39 -30.63 21.73 -39.88
CA VAL A 39 -30.89 22.21 -38.50
C VAL A 39 -29.88 21.63 -37.50
N ARG A 40 -29.46 20.39 -37.70
CA ARG A 40 -28.44 19.75 -36.86
C ARG A 40 -27.07 20.36 -37.10
N ASN A 41 -26.73 20.70 -38.35
CA ASN A 41 -25.50 21.38 -38.72
C ASN A 41 -25.42 22.82 -38.21
N GLU A 42 -26.55 23.56 -38.25
CA GLU A 42 -26.59 24.91 -37.70
C GLU A 42 -26.43 24.94 -36.18
N LYS A 43 -27.14 24.07 -35.45
CA LYS A 43 -26.98 23.92 -33.99
C LYS A 43 -25.57 23.47 -33.59
N PHE A 44 -24.96 22.58 -34.39
CA PHE A 44 -23.60 22.15 -34.17
C PHE A 44 -22.60 23.32 -34.39
N LYS A 45 -22.76 24.11 -35.45
CA LYS A 45 -21.94 25.32 -35.70
C LYS A 45 -22.10 26.36 -34.60
N GLU A 46 -23.31 26.57 -34.11
CA GLU A 46 -23.56 27.47 -32.97
C GLU A 46 -22.88 26.97 -31.69
N LEU A 47 -22.96 25.67 -31.37
CA LEU A 47 -22.29 25.04 -30.25
C LEU A 47 -20.76 25.14 -30.37
N VAL A 48 -20.21 24.86 -31.54
CA VAL A 48 -18.76 24.97 -31.79
C VAL A 48 -18.31 26.44 -31.71
N ASN A 49 -19.04 27.38 -32.25
CA ASN A 49 -18.68 28.80 -32.14
C ASN A 49 -18.78 29.34 -30.70
N LYS A 50 -19.74 28.85 -29.91
CA LYS A 50 -19.94 29.31 -28.53
C LYS A 50 -19.03 28.63 -27.53
N TYR A 51 -18.79 27.31 -27.69
CA TYR A 51 -18.07 26.49 -26.74
C TYR A 51 -16.77 25.85 -27.29
N GLY A 52 -16.50 25.98 -28.58
CA GLY A 52 -15.35 25.34 -29.25
C GLY A 52 -14.01 25.68 -28.61
N GLY A 53 -13.83 26.96 -28.23
CA GLY A 53 -12.64 27.39 -27.49
C GLY A 53 -12.51 26.74 -26.10
N PHE A 54 -13.62 26.60 -25.40
CA PHE A 54 -13.64 25.93 -24.08
C PHE A 54 -13.40 24.42 -24.21
N ILE A 55 -14.03 23.75 -25.16
CA ILE A 55 -13.83 22.32 -25.44
C ILE A 55 -12.39 22.06 -25.82
N LEU A 56 -11.82 22.89 -26.70
CA LEU A 56 -10.42 22.79 -27.11
C LEU A 56 -9.46 22.98 -25.90
N ALA A 57 -9.75 23.97 -25.05
CA ALA A 57 -8.96 24.20 -23.84
C ALA A 57 -9.03 23.00 -22.87
N VAL A 58 -10.19 22.36 -22.69
CA VAL A 58 -10.35 21.16 -21.85
C VAL A 58 -9.61 19.98 -22.45
N VAL A 59 -9.63 19.78 -23.76
CA VAL A 59 -8.89 18.72 -24.44
C VAL A 59 -7.38 18.94 -24.30
N ILE A 60 -6.90 20.16 -24.51
CA ILE A 60 -5.48 20.48 -24.32
C ILE A 60 -5.05 20.28 -22.86
N ALA A 61 -5.88 20.74 -21.90
CA ALA A 61 -5.60 20.53 -20.48
C ALA A 61 -5.58 19.04 -20.11
N GLY A 62 -6.49 18.24 -20.66
CA GLY A 62 -6.53 16.77 -20.48
C GLY A 62 -5.29 16.08 -21.03
N LEU A 63 -4.83 16.47 -22.23
CA LEU A 63 -3.61 15.93 -22.83
C LEU A 63 -2.36 16.36 -22.05
N ALA A 64 -2.28 17.63 -21.62
CA ALA A 64 -1.19 18.13 -20.81
C ALA A 64 -1.13 17.41 -19.44
N PHE A 65 -2.30 17.14 -18.84
CA PHE A 65 -2.40 16.38 -17.61
C PHE A 65 -1.94 14.92 -17.80
N ALA A 66 -2.35 14.26 -18.88
CA ALA A 66 -1.96 12.87 -19.17
C ALA A 66 -0.44 12.75 -19.37
N VAL A 67 0.15 13.63 -20.19
CA VAL A 67 1.61 13.66 -20.43
C VAL A 67 2.36 14.05 -19.14
N GLY A 68 1.87 15.02 -18.40
CA GLY A 68 2.46 15.43 -17.13
C GLY A 68 2.44 14.31 -16.09
N TYR A 69 1.33 13.56 -15.99
CA TYR A 69 1.20 12.44 -15.07
C TYR A 69 2.20 11.32 -15.39
N GLU A 70 2.37 10.98 -16.67
CA GLU A 70 3.35 9.97 -17.12
C GLU A 70 4.80 10.42 -16.81
N LYS A 71 5.15 11.67 -17.12
CA LYS A 71 6.48 12.21 -16.84
C LYS A 71 6.82 12.28 -15.37
N VAL A 72 5.84 12.62 -14.51
CA VAL A 72 6.02 12.59 -13.06
C VAL A 72 6.20 11.15 -12.57
N GLY A 73 5.52 10.17 -13.18
CA GLY A 73 5.71 8.75 -12.88
C GLY A 73 7.13 8.29 -13.22
N GLU A 74 7.60 8.53 -14.43
CA GLU A 74 8.96 8.20 -14.88
C GLU A 74 10.04 8.88 -14.01
N TRP A 75 9.85 10.15 -13.68
CA TRP A 75 10.79 10.90 -12.82
C TRP A 75 10.85 10.29 -11.41
N ARG A 76 9.71 9.91 -10.83
CA ARG A 76 9.68 9.24 -9.51
C ARG A 76 10.37 7.88 -9.52
N VAL A 77 10.18 7.10 -10.58
CA VAL A 77 10.85 5.79 -10.74
C VAL A 77 12.36 5.99 -10.88
N SER A 78 12.82 6.93 -11.72
CA SER A 78 14.24 7.24 -11.89
C SER A 78 14.89 7.75 -10.60
N GLN A 79 14.20 8.60 -9.84
CA GLN A 79 14.67 9.03 -8.52
C GLN A 79 14.79 7.85 -7.55
N ALA A 80 13.78 6.98 -7.50
CA ALA A 80 13.81 5.80 -6.63
C ALA A 80 14.94 4.83 -7.01
N GLU A 81 15.21 4.67 -8.30
CA GLU A 81 16.31 3.83 -8.79
C GLU A 81 17.68 4.38 -8.39
N GLN A 82 17.89 5.68 -8.56
CA GLN A 82 19.12 6.34 -8.12
C GLN A 82 19.31 6.25 -6.59
N SER A 83 18.26 6.48 -5.83
CA SER A 83 18.30 6.34 -4.36
C SER A 83 18.59 4.90 -3.94
N ASN A 84 18.05 3.91 -4.68
CA ASN A 84 18.34 2.49 -4.43
C ASN A 84 19.82 2.17 -4.68
N ILE A 85 20.40 2.63 -5.80
CA ILE A 85 21.81 2.41 -6.13
C ILE A 85 22.70 3.00 -5.03
N ARG A 86 22.46 4.24 -4.62
CA ARG A 86 23.21 4.90 -3.53
C ARG A 86 23.08 4.15 -2.22
N TYR A 87 21.86 3.70 -1.87
CA TYR A 87 21.63 2.92 -0.66
C TYR A 87 22.38 1.58 -0.69
N VAL A 88 22.31 0.84 -1.80
CA VAL A 88 23.05 -0.44 -1.95
C VAL A 88 24.55 -0.23 -1.82
N GLN A 89 25.10 0.82 -2.40
CA GLN A 89 26.51 1.17 -2.25
C GLN A 89 26.87 1.46 -0.78
N ALA A 90 26.03 2.25 -0.10
CA ALA A 90 26.26 2.61 1.30
C ALA A 90 26.20 1.41 2.29
N VAL A 91 25.49 0.33 1.93
CA VAL A 91 25.38 -0.87 2.78
C VAL A 91 26.24 -2.04 2.33
N THR A 92 27.05 -1.87 1.26
CA THR A 92 27.90 -2.95 0.73
C THR A 92 29.00 -3.32 1.74
N PRO A 93 29.18 -4.60 2.10
CA PRO A 93 30.20 -5.05 3.01
C PRO A 93 31.61 -4.79 2.46
N GLY A 94 32.54 -4.45 3.34
CA GLY A 94 33.96 -4.28 2.98
C GLY A 94 34.49 -2.85 3.12
N THR A 95 33.64 -1.88 3.41
CA THR A 95 34.03 -0.52 3.81
C THR A 95 34.02 -0.41 5.34
N ASP A 96 34.79 0.54 5.88
CA ASP A 96 34.71 0.90 7.28
C ASP A 96 33.27 1.33 7.62
N TYR A 97 32.75 0.85 8.76
CA TYR A 97 31.37 1.13 9.16
C TYR A 97 31.08 2.64 9.35
N GLU A 98 32.12 3.43 9.70
CA GLU A 98 31.98 4.89 9.80
C GLU A 98 31.74 5.53 8.43
N ASN A 99 32.39 5.04 7.39
CA ASN A 99 32.14 5.46 6.01
C ASN A 99 30.71 5.07 5.56
N ASN A 100 30.26 3.86 5.91
CA ASN A 100 28.88 3.44 5.59
C ASN A 100 27.85 4.34 6.28
N ILE A 101 28.08 4.72 7.55
CA ILE A 101 27.22 5.67 8.25
C ILE A 101 27.24 7.04 7.56
N ALA A 102 28.40 7.56 7.18
CA ALA A 102 28.51 8.85 6.50
C ALA A 102 27.76 8.87 5.15
N GLU A 103 27.85 7.79 4.37
CA GLU A 103 27.08 7.63 3.12
C GLU A 103 25.58 7.58 3.39
N LEU A 104 25.13 6.83 4.40
CA LEU A 104 23.73 6.77 4.80
C LEU A 104 23.22 8.12 5.34
N GLU A 105 24.03 8.87 6.09
CA GLU A 105 23.71 10.23 6.53
C GLU A 105 23.56 11.18 5.33
N SER A 106 24.37 11.02 4.28
CA SER A 106 24.20 11.78 3.04
C SER A 106 22.84 11.49 2.42
N ILE A 107 22.39 10.22 2.40
CA ILE A 107 21.05 9.85 1.93
C ILE A 107 19.97 10.50 2.82
N VAL A 108 20.09 10.42 4.14
CA VAL A 108 19.15 11.04 5.08
C VAL A 108 18.99 12.55 4.84
N ASN A 109 20.06 13.23 4.44
CA ASN A 109 20.07 14.68 4.23
C ASN A 109 19.58 15.09 2.83
N THR A 110 19.73 14.24 1.82
CA THR A 110 19.41 14.57 0.43
C THR A 110 18.12 13.95 -0.07
N GLU A 111 17.70 12.82 0.49
CA GLU A 111 16.51 12.08 0.08
C GLU A 111 15.30 12.41 0.95
N SER A 112 14.14 11.99 0.47
CA SER A 112 12.86 12.09 1.20
C SER A 112 12.10 10.75 1.14
N GLY A 113 11.10 10.60 2.02
CA GLY A 113 10.24 9.42 2.05
C GLY A 113 10.99 8.15 2.46
N LEU A 114 10.68 7.03 1.79
CA LEU A 114 11.08 5.70 2.25
C LEU A 114 12.59 5.49 2.34
N TYR A 115 13.38 5.97 1.38
CA TYR A 115 14.84 5.78 1.38
C TYR A 115 15.51 6.51 2.54
N LYS A 116 15.05 7.72 2.87
CA LYS A 116 15.47 8.44 4.08
C LYS A 116 15.19 7.65 5.34
N ASP A 117 13.97 7.10 5.45
CA ASP A 117 13.54 6.37 6.64
C ASP A 117 14.32 5.06 6.81
N ILE A 118 14.53 4.30 5.71
CA ILE A 118 15.33 3.07 5.72
C ILE A 118 16.80 3.37 6.03
N ALA A 119 17.37 4.44 5.47
CA ALA A 119 18.75 4.83 5.75
C ALA A 119 18.96 5.13 7.25
N ARG A 120 18.04 5.85 7.89
CA ARG A 120 18.08 6.08 9.34
C ARG A 120 18.03 4.76 10.13
N LEU A 121 17.15 3.83 9.74
CA LEU A 121 17.05 2.53 10.39
C LEU A 121 18.32 1.71 10.21
N GLN A 122 18.94 1.78 9.03
CA GLN A 122 20.19 1.09 8.75
C GLN A 122 21.38 1.65 9.52
N ILE A 123 21.45 2.96 9.73
CA ILE A 123 22.41 3.58 10.63
C ILE A 123 22.31 2.97 12.03
N ALA A 124 21.08 2.84 12.55
CA ALA A 124 20.88 2.20 13.86
C ALA A 124 21.34 0.74 13.88
N ASN A 125 21.10 -0.04 12.80
CA ASN A 125 21.57 -1.42 12.70
C ASN A 125 23.10 -1.50 12.70
N ILE A 126 23.77 -0.69 11.88
CA ILE A 126 25.25 -0.65 11.82
C ILE A 126 25.84 -0.29 13.18
N LEU A 127 25.23 0.67 13.88
CA LEU A 127 25.67 1.04 15.23
C LEU A 127 25.51 -0.12 16.23
N LEU A 128 24.42 -0.90 16.15
CA LEU A 128 24.21 -2.09 16.98
C LEU A 128 25.25 -3.17 16.68
N ASP A 129 25.49 -3.45 15.40
CA ASP A 129 26.44 -4.46 14.95
C ASP A 129 27.89 -4.13 15.38
N ASN A 130 28.19 -2.83 15.58
CA ASN A 130 29.49 -2.34 16.05
C ASN A 130 29.49 -2.00 17.55
N ASN A 131 28.57 -2.56 18.34
CA ASN A 131 28.48 -2.39 19.79
C ASN A 131 28.29 -0.93 20.26
N GLN A 132 27.86 -0.02 19.37
CA GLN A 132 27.54 1.37 19.70
C GLN A 132 26.08 1.50 20.17
N THR A 133 25.68 0.66 21.12
CA THR A 133 24.27 0.49 21.54
C THR A 133 23.63 1.81 21.95
N THR A 134 24.31 2.65 22.74
CA THR A 134 23.75 3.94 23.19
C THR A 134 23.39 4.85 22.02
N LYS A 135 24.29 4.95 21.01
CA LYS A 135 24.01 5.77 19.81
C LYS A 135 22.88 5.18 18.98
N ALA A 136 22.85 3.85 18.84
CA ALA A 136 21.80 3.16 18.12
C ALA A 136 20.41 3.40 18.75
N LEU A 137 20.30 3.32 20.08
CA LEU A 137 19.06 3.57 20.79
C LEU A 137 18.60 5.03 20.67
N ASP A 138 19.51 6.00 20.62
CA ASP A 138 19.18 7.40 20.34
C ASP A 138 18.58 7.55 18.93
N VAL A 139 19.22 6.94 17.91
CA VAL A 139 18.70 6.95 16.53
C VAL A 139 17.33 6.30 16.46
N LEU A 140 17.15 5.11 17.05
CA LEU A 140 15.86 4.40 17.07
C LEU A 140 14.78 5.21 17.78
N SER A 141 15.11 5.88 18.88
CA SER A 141 14.19 6.74 19.61
C SER A 141 13.71 7.94 18.78
N ARG A 142 14.64 8.57 18.05
CA ARG A 142 14.30 9.66 17.12
C ARG A 142 13.40 9.18 15.98
N ILE A 143 13.67 8.00 15.40
CA ILE A 143 12.81 7.40 14.37
C ILE A 143 11.41 7.16 14.92
N TYR A 144 11.30 6.54 16.10
CA TYR A 144 10.02 6.21 16.73
C TYR A 144 9.18 7.47 17.04
N GLN A 145 9.80 8.55 17.46
CA GLN A 145 9.13 9.79 17.84
C GLN A 145 8.79 10.72 16.66
N ASP A 146 9.42 10.51 15.50
CA ASP A 146 9.24 11.38 14.33
C ASP A 146 8.00 10.98 13.53
N ASN A 147 6.93 11.76 13.65
CA ASN A 147 5.67 11.53 12.92
C ASN A 147 5.78 11.71 11.40
N THR A 148 6.87 12.25 10.89
CA THR A 148 7.12 12.34 9.44
C THR A 148 7.66 11.04 8.86
N VAL A 149 8.22 10.15 9.69
CA VAL A 149 8.67 8.81 9.32
C VAL A 149 7.45 7.92 9.09
N SER A 150 7.54 7.05 8.07
CA SER A 150 6.47 6.11 7.77
C SER A 150 6.12 5.24 8.99
N GLU A 151 4.84 4.98 9.21
CA GLU A 151 4.35 4.24 10.38
C GLU A 151 5.02 2.86 10.49
N LYS A 152 5.20 2.17 9.37
CA LYS A 152 5.85 0.85 9.34
C LYS A 152 7.29 0.89 9.85
N ILE A 153 8.04 1.92 9.50
CA ILE A 153 9.42 2.10 9.98
C ILE A 153 9.44 2.49 11.46
N ARG A 154 8.48 3.30 11.92
CA ARG A 154 8.33 3.62 13.35
C ARG A 154 7.97 2.39 14.19
N GLU A 155 7.12 1.49 13.68
CA GLU A 155 6.80 0.21 14.34
C GLU A 155 8.06 -0.67 14.48
N ILE A 156 8.89 -0.77 13.42
CA ILE A 156 10.17 -1.49 13.48
C ILE A 156 11.09 -0.87 14.52
N ALA A 157 11.22 0.46 14.52
CA ALA A 157 12.07 1.16 15.48
C ALA A 157 11.58 0.96 16.93
N ALA A 158 10.26 0.99 17.17
CA ALA A 158 9.67 0.72 18.48
C ALA A 158 9.96 -0.70 18.97
N VAL A 159 9.78 -1.72 18.11
CA VAL A 159 10.08 -3.11 18.45
C VAL A 159 11.56 -3.29 18.77
N LYS A 160 12.48 -2.76 17.94
CA LYS A 160 13.93 -2.80 18.22
C LYS A 160 14.28 -2.07 19.53
N LEU A 161 13.75 -0.87 19.73
CA LEU A 161 13.99 -0.09 20.94
C LEU A 161 13.54 -0.84 22.18
N ALA A 162 12.34 -1.43 22.16
CA ALA A 162 11.81 -2.24 23.24
C ALA A 162 12.68 -3.48 23.51
N THR A 163 13.16 -4.18 22.47
CA THR A 163 14.03 -5.33 22.58
C THR A 163 15.29 -5.00 23.38
N TYR A 164 15.94 -3.88 23.09
CA TYR A 164 17.16 -3.48 23.78
C TYR A 164 16.93 -2.85 25.16
N LYS A 165 15.71 -2.37 25.43
CA LYS A 165 15.33 -1.80 26.72
C LYS A 165 14.65 -2.80 27.65
N ILE A 166 14.39 -4.03 27.21
CA ILE A 166 13.59 -5.00 27.94
C ILE A 166 14.06 -5.23 29.39
N ASP A 167 15.37 -5.24 29.60
CA ASP A 167 15.99 -5.50 30.91
C ASP A 167 16.09 -4.28 31.84
N SER A 168 15.89 -3.08 31.28
CA SER A 168 16.09 -1.82 32.01
C SER A 168 14.85 -0.96 32.15
N ALA A 169 13.87 -1.12 31.23
CA ALA A 169 12.65 -0.33 31.21
C ALA A 169 11.53 -0.96 32.06
N SER A 170 10.67 -0.12 32.62
CA SER A 170 9.45 -0.60 33.26
C SER A 170 8.47 -1.18 32.25
N TYR A 171 7.56 -2.07 32.74
CA TYR A 171 6.46 -2.58 31.90
C TYR A 171 5.64 -1.45 31.25
N ALA A 172 5.33 -0.40 31.99
CA ALA A 172 4.57 0.75 31.48
C ALA A 172 5.27 1.46 30.31
N GLU A 173 6.60 1.59 30.36
CA GLU A 173 7.39 2.18 29.28
C GLU A 173 7.35 1.30 28.02
N ILE A 174 7.56 -0.02 28.17
CA ILE A 174 7.47 -0.97 27.05
C ILE A 174 6.03 -1.01 26.49
N GLU A 175 5.01 -1.01 27.35
CA GLU A 175 3.61 -0.98 26.93
C GLU A 175 3.24 0.30 26.18
N SER A 176 3.78 1.44 26.58
CA SER A 176 3.55 2.70 25.87
C SER A 176 4.07 2.66 24.43
N MET A 177 5.18 1.98 24.20
CA MET A 177 5.79 1.81 22.88
C MET A 177 5.07 0.75 22.03
N LEU A 178 4.77 -0.40 22.60
CA LEU A 178 4.31 -1.59 21.86
C LEU A 178 2.79 -1.78 21.88
N GLY A 179 2.10 -1.26 22.88
CA GLY A 179 0.64 -1.39 23.01
C GLY A 179 -0.14 -0.91 21.79
N PRO A 180 0.18 0.24 21.17
CA PRO A 180 -0.45 0.67 19.93
C PRO A 180 -0.28 -0.34 18.78
N ILE A 181 0.90 -0.97 18.64
CA ILE A 181 1.20 -1.97 17.60
C ILE A 181 0.34 -3.22 17.82
N VAL A 182 0.24 -3.68 19.07
CA VAL A 182 -0.58 -4.84 19.44
C VAL A 182 -2.06 -4.59 19.16
N ARG A 183 -2.59 -3.42 19.57
CA ARG A 183 -4.02 -3.07 19.36
C ARG A 183 -4.38 -2.92 17.88
N LYS A 184 -3.47 -2.37 17.09
CA LYS A 184 -3.68 -2.21 15.64
C LYS A 184 -3.64 -3.55 14.91
N GLY A 185 -2.85 -4.50 15.39
CA GLY A 185 -2.57 -5.74 14.67
C GLY A 185 -1.53 -5.56 13.57
N GLY A 186 -1.40 -6.57 12.70
CA GLY A 186 -0.44 -6.54 11.60
C GLY A 186 0.80 -7.39 11.85
N ALA A 187 1.81 -7.24 10.97
CA ALA A 187 2.97 -8.13 10.94
C ALA A 187 3.82 -8.10 12.22
N TRP A 188 3.90 -6.95 12.88
CA TRP A 188 4.73 -6.77 14.09
C TRP A 188 3.97 -7.04 15.40
N ALA A 189 2.63 -7.18 15.36
CA ALA A 189 1.83 -7.38 16.56
C ALA A 189 2.19 -8.64 17.36
N PRO A 190 2.46 -9.81 16.75
CA PRO A 190 2.88 -10.98 17.52
C PRO A 190 4.20 -10.76 18.26
N MET A 191 5.21 -10.18 17.60
CA MET A 191 6.49 -9.87 18.23
C MET A 191 6.37 -8.81 19.32
N ALA A 192 5.58 -7.76 19.08
CA ALA A 192 5.32 -6.73 20.07
C ALA A 192 4.62 -7.32 21.32
N LYS A 193 3.66 -8.24 21.15
CA LYS A 193 2.98 -8.92 22.26
C LYS A 193 3.93 -9.87 23.02
N GLU A 194 4.83 -10.58 22.32
CA GLU A 194 5.88 -11.38 22.96
C GLU A 194 6.80 -10.52 23.85
N LEU A 195 7.27 -9.38 23.34
CA LEU A 195 8.08 -8.43 24.12
C LEU A 195 7.34 -7.88 25.33
N LEU A 196 6.03 -7.62 25.22
CA LEU A 196 5.20 -7.25 26.38
C LEU A 196 5.14 -8.38 27.42
N ALA A 197 4.99 -9.63 26.98
CA ALA A 197 5.01 -10.77 27.88
C ALA A 197 6.38 -10.93 28.58
N MET A 198 7.47 -10.79 27.84
CA MET A 198 8.82 -10.79 28.41
C MET A 198 9.02 -9.65 29.40
N SER A 199 8.57 -8.43 29.09
CA SER A 199 8.60 -7.30 30.02
C SER A 199 7.80 -7.55 31.29
N ALA A 200 6.66 -8.24 31.18
CA ALA A 200 5.87 -8.62 32.34
C ALA A 200 6.64 -9.62 33.26
N ILE A 201 7.37 -10.57 32.66
CA ILE A 201 8.25 -11.48 33.41
C ILE A 201 9.34 -10.70 34.17
N GLN A 202 10.04 -9.80 33.49
CA GLN A 202 11.07 -8.95 34.10
C GLN A 202 10.54 -8.13 35.28
N ASN A 203 9.33 -7.65 35.15
CA ASN A 203 8.62 -6.92 36.20
C ASN A 203 7.89 -7.85 37.22
N LYS A 204 8.19 -9.18 37.20
CA LYS A 204 7.64 -10.20 38.11
C LYS A 204 6.13 -10.40 38.06
N ASP A 205 5.47 -9.93 37.02
CA ASP A 205 4.03 -10.14 36.75
C ASP A 205 3.81 -11.36 35.87
N MET A 206 3.98 -12.54 36.49
CA MET A 206 3.84 -13.82 35.79
C MET A 206 2.42 -14.07 35.31
N ALA A 207 1.41 -13.52 35.97
CA ALA A 207 0.02 -13.68 35.57
C ALA A 207 -0.25 -12.94 34.24
N LYS A 208 0.23 -11.71 34.13
CA LYS A 208 0.13 -10.91 32.89
C LYS A 208 0.94 -11.54 31.77
N ALA A 209 2.16 -12.02 32.04
CA ALA A 209 2.98 -12.70 31.05
C ALA A 209 2.27 -13.93 30.48
N LYS A 210 1.69 -14.77 31.34
CA LYS A 210 0.92 -15.95 30.95
C LYS A 210 -0.26 -15.57 30.07
N ALA A 211 -1.06 -14.59 30.47
CA ALA A 211 -2.21 -14.14 29.69
C ALA A 211 -1.81 -13.66 28.27
N LEU A 212 -0.72 -12.89 28.16
CA LEU A 212 -0.22 -12.40 26.86
C LEU A 212 0.26 -13.53 25.95
N TYR A 213 0.93 -14.56 26.50
CA TYR A 213 1.33 -15.74 25.74
C TYR A 213 0.15 -16.61 25.33
N GLU A 214 -0.85 -16.80 26.19
CA GLU A 214 -2.08 -17.52 25.86
C GLU A 214 -2.87 -16.82 24.74
N GLU A 215 -2.93 -15.47 24.78
CA GLU A 215 -3.53 -14.69 23.71
C GLU A 215 -2.75 -14.81 22.38
N LEU A 216 -1.41 -14.94 22.42
CA LEU A 216 -0.61 -15.18 21.23
C LEU A 216 -0.93 -16.51 20.57
N LEU A 217 -1.08 -17.58 21.37
CA LEU A 217 -1.46 -18.90 20.87
C LEU A 217 -2.88 -18.92 20.29
N ALA A 218 -3.82 -18.20 20.93
CA ALA A 218 -5.21 -18.10 20.48
C ALA A 218 -5.34 -17.32 19.16
N GLY A 219 -4.43 -16.38 18.87
CA GLY A 219 -4.48 -15.53 17.68
C GLY A 219 -4.21 -16.25 16.35
N GLY A 220 -3.69 -17.46 16.36
CA GLY A 220 -3.62 -18.40 15.22
C GLY A 220 -2.68 -18.03 14.06
N ASN A 221 -2.20 -16.82 13.96
CA ASN A 221 -1.39 -16.33 12.83
C ASN A 221 0.11 -16.22 13.19
N ILE A 222 0.68 -17.32 13.69
CA ILE A 222 2.09 -17.41 14.07
C ILE A 222 2.69 -18.71 13.50
N SER A 223 4.02 -18.71 13.23
CA SER A 223 4.70 -19.91 12.75
C SER A 223 4.76 -21.01 13.83
N GLU A 224 4.98 -22.26 13.41
CA GLU A 224 5.08 -23.37 14.35
C GLU A 224 6.28 -23.23 15.28
N GLU A 225 7.42 -22.70 14.80
CA GLU A 225 8.60 -22.42 15.62
C GLU A 225 8.31 -21.35 16.67
N PHE A 226 7.54 -20.33 16.31
CA PHE A 226 7.13 -19.28 17.25
C PHE A 226 6.15 -19.84 18.28
N ARG A 227 5.23 -20.70 17.86
CA ARG A 227 4.30 -21.41 18.73
C ARG A 227 5.01 -22.31 19.74
N ALA A 228 6.01 -23.08 19.28
CA ALA A 228 6.81 -23.94 20.15
C ALA A 228 7.53 -23.11 21.23
N ARG A 229 8.18 -22.00 20.85
CA ARG A 229 8.86 -21.10 21.79
C ARG A 229 7.90 -20.53 22.85
N ILE A 230 6.67 -20.14 22.45
CA ILE A 230 5.68 -19.64 23.39
C ILE A 230 5.23 -20.73 24.36
N ASN A 231 5.06 -21.97 23.90
CA ASN A 231 4.71 -23.10 24.76
C ASN A 231 5.81 -23.38 25.80
N ASP A 232 7.08 -23.31 25.40
CA ASP A 232 8.22 -23.46 26.32
C ASP A 232 8.24 -22.37 27.40
N MET A 233 7.94 -21.13 27.01
CA MET A 233 7.82 -20.00 27.95
C MET A 233 6.67 -20.19 28.94
N LEU A 234 5.51 -20.67 28.48
CA LEU A 234 4.36 -20.98 29.33
C LEU A 234 4.66 -22.14 30.29
N ALA A 235 5.36 -23.17 29.83
CA ALA A 235 5.81 -24.27 30.69
C ALA A 235 6.72 -23.75 31.83
N SER A 236 7.72 -22.95 31.51
CA SER A 236 8.63 -22.35 32.49
C SER A 236 7.90 -21.45 33.51
N ILE A 237 6.91 -20.66 33.06
CA ILE A 237 6.10 -19.83 33.96
C ILE A 237 5.28 -20.69 34.91
N ASN A 238 4.65 -21.79 34.43
CA ASN A 238 3.85 -22.68 35.26
C ASN A 238 4.72 -23.42 36.30
N GLU A 239 5.93 -23.87 35.94
CA GLU A 239 6.88 -24.49 36.87
C GLU A 239 7.28 -23.52 37.98
N ALA A 240 7.66 -22.30 37.62
CA ALA A 240 8.03 -21.26 38.58
C ALA A 240 6.90 -20.89 39.54
N GLN A 241 5.65 -20.95 39.10
CA GLN A 241 4.47 -20.74 39.95
C GLN A 241 4.23 -21.93 40.93
N GLN A 242 4.42 -23.17 40.46
CA GLN A 242 4.28 -24.36 41.29
C GLN A 242 5.31 -24.39 42.42
N ASP A 243 6.56 -24.00 42.12
CA ASP A 243 7.63 -24.00 43.13
C ASP A 243 7.43 -22.93 44.21
N ARG A 244 6.83 -21.78 43.84
CA ARG A 244 6.46 -20.73 44.82
C ARG A 244 5.33 -21.19 45.76
N ASN A 245 4.41 -22.03 45.27
CA ASN A 245 3.29 -22.52 46.07
C ASN A 245 3.67 -23.68 47.01
N LYS A 246 4.86 -24.30 46.82
CA LYS A 246 5.39 -25.38 47.68
C LYS A 246 6.27 -24.89 48.85
N ASN A 247 6.75 -23.63 48.75
CA ASN A 247 7.58 -22.96 49.78
C ASN A 247 6.75 -21.96 50.58
#